data_fa3a41eef748939300f2c8dcfda59348
#
_entry.id   fa3a41eef748939300f2c8dcfda59348
#
_cell.length_a   1.000
_cell.length_b   1.000
_cell.length_c   1.000
_cell.angle_alpha   90.00
_cell.angle_beta   90.00
_cell.angle_gamma   90.00
#
_symmetry.space_group_name_H-M   'P 1'
#
loop_
_entity.id
_entity.type
_entity.pdbx_description
1 polymer ?
#
loop_
_entity_poly.entity_id
_entity_poly.type
_entity_poly.pdbx_seq_one_letter_code
_entity_poly.pdbx_strand_id
1 'polypeptide(L)'
;MSNSFTRLSSANGYDNALRNLTNRYTTMSALQENMTSGKKILRPSDDPTGAGQAERANTRIDRIKTEQRALDTQVSAVTQAESTLGQATDLLTEFRTLVVQAGDGANSPVERDTIAKQLVSIRDEMLTLANKKDSNGMPLFNGLGSTVRPFDNPVPPGSAYSYNGLPGQTAASNVAIPFTLDGRAAWMDVAQGNGVFNVDLGATNTGKAFTDIGVVTNASLAMNPSATTPDSGTDFTVTFAVPVAPATGATTYTVTNNTTAFTSPAQTYTAGQSIVMGGISMVVRGAPDNGDTLDTKLNVPGNRPSIFEVLDRSIASMYAVGSTTVGASSSDANFNQQQAISLAQIDTSMEKISASRGKAGDLLTRADRITSTQADNTIQAKTDKSNAEDIDMIAAAADQSNQQTAYQAALKSYASIQKLSLFSFIS
;
A
#
# COMPACT_ATOMS: atom_id res chain seq x y z
N MET A 1 -12.41 -99.75 -10.61
CA MET A 1 -11.82 -98.60 -9.91
C MET A 1 -11.77 -97.35 -10.76
N SER A 2 -12.87 -96.91 -11.45
CA SER A 2 -12.85 -95.71 -12.28
C SER A 2 -13.83 -94.59 -11.89
N ASN A 3 -14.61 -94.76 -10.83
CA ASN A 3 -15.65 -93.83 -10.41
C ASN A 3 -15.20 -92.74 -9.41
N SER A 4 -14.06 -92.89 -8.77
CA SER A 4 -13.58 -91.90 -7.76
C SER A 4 -12.92 -90.67 -8.37
N PHE A 5 -12.25 -90.83 -9.52
CA PHE A 5 -11.59 -89.69 -10.19
C PHE A 5 -12.59 -88.72 -10.87
N THR A 6 -13.68 -89.26 -11.45
CA THR A 6 -14.73 -88.47 -12.06
C THR A 6 -15.57 -87.67 -11.01
N ARG A 7 -15.77 -88.19 -9.82
CA ARG A 7 -16.45 -87.49 -8.73
C ARG A 7 -15.61 -86.38 -8.13
N LEU A 8 -14.30 -86.55 -7.99
CA LEU A 8 -13.39 -85.50 -7.56
C LEU A 8 -13.31 -84.36 -8.61
N SER A 9 -13.30 -84.71 -9.90
CA SER A 9 -13.30 -83.74 -11.02
C SER A 9 -14.60 -82.93 -11.08
N SER A 10 -15.74 -83.51 -10.85
CA SER A 10 -17.05 -82.82 -10.84
C SER A 10 -17.26 -81.92 -9.61
N ALA A 11 -16.79 -82.38 -8.44
CA ALA A 11 -16.82 -81.57 -7.20
C ALA A 11 -15.93 -80.30 -7.33
N ASN A 12 -14.69 -80.48 -7.83
CA ASN A 12 -13.81 -79.37 -8.13
C ASN A 12 -14.37 -78.40 -9.20
N GLY A 13 -15.04 -78.94 -10.25
CA GLY A 13 -15.73 -78.15 -11.26
C GLY A 13 -16.87 -77.30 -10.66
N TYR A 14 -17.65 -77.85 -9.75
CA TYR A 14 -18.70 -77.17 -9.03
C TYR A 14 -18.17 -76.03 -8.16
N ASP A 15 -17.18 -76.33 -7.31
CA ASP A 15 -16.57 -75.34 -6.43
C ASP A 15 -15.92 -74.17 -7.20
N ASN A 16 -15.28 -74.51 -8.30
CA ASN A 16 -14.71 -73.49 -9.17
C ASN A 16 -15.75 -72.62 -9.84
N ALA A 17 -16.85 -73.22 -10.28
CA ALA A 17 -17.99 -72.46 -10.87
C ALA A 17 -18.64 -71.53 -9.85
N LEU A 18 -18.83 -72.04 -8.60
CA LEU A 18 -19.39 -71.22 -7.50
C LEU A 18 -18.46 -70.04 -7.14
N ARG A 19 -17.16 -70.31 -7.00
CA ARG A 19 -16.16 -69.27 -6.76
C ARG A 19 -16.16 -68.20 -7.85
N ASN A 20 -16.18 -68.64 -9.12
CA ASN A 20 -16.27 -67.70 -10.25
C ASN A 20 -17.52 -66.86 -10.24
N LEU A 21 -18.68 -67.44 -9.88
CA LEU A 21 -19.97 -66.75 -9.79
C LEU A 21 -19.95 -65.73 -8.65
N THR A 22 -19.43 -66.10 -7.47
CA THR A 22 -19.25 -65.18 -6.33
C THR A 22 -18.31 -64.06 -6.65
N ASN A 23 -17.17 -64.33 -7.27
CA ASN A 23 -16.21 -63.29 -7.70
C ASN A 23 -16.82 -62.32 -8.70
N ARG A 24 -17.60 -62.84 -9.69
CA ARG A 24 -18.28 -61.93 -10.66
C ARG A 24 -19.34 -61.08 -10.00
N TYR A 25 -20.10 -61.62 -9.04
CA TYR A 25 -21.09 -60.86 -8.28
C TYR A 25 -20.45 -59.77 -7.45
N THR A 26 -19.35 -60.04 -6.74
CA THR A 26 -18.61 -59.04 -5.93
C THR A 26 -18.00 -57.96 -6.81
N THR A 27 -17.41 -58.33 -7.96
CA THR A 27 -16.89 -57.35 -8.92
C THR A 27 -17.99 -56.44 -9.50
N MET A 28 -19.13 -57.02 -9.86
CA MET A 28 -20.29 -56.25 -10.36
C MET A 28 -20.87 -55.32 -9.29
N SER A 29 -20.95 -55.76 -8.04
CA SER A 29 -21.42 -54.95 -6.92
C SER A 29 -20.47 -53.82 -6.60
N ALA A 30 -19.14 -54.05 -6.63
CA ALA A 30 -18.13 -53.02 -6.44
C ALA A 30 -18.17 -51.99 -7.58
N LEU A 31 -18.33 -52.44 -8.83
CA LEU A 31 -18.44 -51.54 -9.96
C LEU A 31 -19.70 -50.64 -9.88
N GLN A 32 -20.82 -51.21 -9.41
CA GLN A 32 -22.07 -50.49 -9.17
C GLN A 32 -21.92 -49.44 -8.05
N GLU A 33 -21.19 -49.76 -6.96
CA GLU A 33 -20.88 -48.85 -5.87
C GLU A 33 -20.01 -47.67 -6.40
N ASN A 34 -18.98 -47.97 -7.20
CA ASN A 34 -18.12 -46.99 -7.83
C ASN A 34 -18.89 -46.08 -8.78
N MET A 35 -19.78 -46.63 -9.63
CA MET A 35 -20.61 -45.84 -10.55
C MET A 35 -21.62 -44.97 -9.78
N THR A 36 -22.18 -45.43 -8.69
CA THR A 36 -23.12 -44.66 -7.86
C THR A 36 -22.42 -43.50 -7.14
N SER A 37 -21.19 -43.71 -6.68
CA SER A 37 -20.36 -42.69 -6.03
C SER A 37 -19.67 -41.74 -6.99
N GLY A 38 -19.52 -42.13 -8.26
CA GLY A 38 -18.71 -41.40 -9.27
C GLY A 38 -17.19 -41.55 -9.08
N LYS A 39 -16.75 -42.43 -8.16
CA LYS A 39 -15.36 -42.62 -7.77
C LYS A 39 -14.86 -44.03 -8.06
N LYS A 40 -13.64 -44.16 -8.57
CA LYS A 40 -12.96 -45.45 -8.74
C LYS A 40 -12.30 -45.91 -7.44
N ILE A 41 -11.95 -44.96 -6.55
CA ILE A 41 -11.35 -45.24 -5.22
C ILE A 41 -12.30 -44.77 -4.14
N LEU A 42 -12.90 -45.73 -3.45
CA LEU A 42 -13.80 -45.48 -2.33
C LEU A 42 -13.09 -45.61 -0.98
N ARG A 43 -12.08 -46.48 -0.92
CA ARG A 43 -11.32 -46.80 0.28
C ARG A 43 -9.81 -46.75 -0.06
N PRO A 44 -8.96 -46.29 0.87
CA PRO A 44 -7.50 -46.29 0.65
C PRO A 44 -6.92 -47.69 0.33
N SER A 45 -7.63 -48.75 0.69
CA SER A 45 -7.27 -50.13 0.37
C SER A 45 -7.45 -50.49 -1.10
N ASP A 46 -8.30 -49.78 -1.85
CA ASP A 46 -8.62 -50.06 -3.26
C ASP A 46 -7.43 -49.68 -4.17
N ASP A 47 -6.87 -48.49 -3.94
CA ASP A 47 -5.64 -48.02 -4.55
C ASP A 47 -4.92 -47.04 -3.57
N PRO A 48 -3.95 -47.54 -2.78
CA PRO A 48 -3.20 -46.68 -1.85
C PRO A 48 -2.45 -45.53 -2.49
N THR A 49 -1.99 -45.72 -3.72
CA THR A 49 -1.23 -44.71 -4.47
C THR A 49 -2.15 -43.59 -4.95
N GLY A 50 -3.26 -43.95 -5.60
CA GLY A 50 -4.28 -43.00 -6.07
C GLY A 50 -4.93 -42.25 -4.90
N ALA A 51 -5.29 -42.96 -3.81
CA ALA A 51 -5.82 -42.33 -2.60
C ALA A 51 -4.83 -41.30 -2.02
N GLY A 52 -3.54 -41.64 -1.95
CA GLY A 52 -2.51 -40.70 -1.50
C GLY A 52 -2.30 -39.49 -2.43
N GLN A 53 -2.54 -39.66 -3.74
CA GLN A 53 -2.49 -38.54 -4.70
C GLN A 53 -3.73 -37.63 -4.53
N ALA A 54 -4.92 -38.20 -4.40
CA ALA A 54 -6.16 -37.47 -4.17
C ALA A 54 -6.10 -36.66 -2.86
N GLU A 55 -5.56 -37.24 -1.79
CA GLU A 55 -5.42 -36.56 -0.49
C GLU A 55 -4.40 -35.39 -0.56
N ARG A 56 -3.28 -35.58 -1.26
CA ARG A 56 -2.36 -34.45 -1.52
C ARG A 56 -3.00 -33.32 -2.31
N ALA A 57 -3.84 -33.66 -3.30
CA ALA A 57 -4.58 -32.68 -4.07
C ALA A 57 -5.62 -31.92 -3.20
N ASN A 58 -6.36 -32.65 -2.33
CA ASN A 58 -7.26 -32.03 -1.36
C ASN A 58 -6.55 -31.07 -0.41
N THR A 59 -5.45 -31.51 0.19
CA THR A 59 -4.63 -30.66 1.07
C THR A 59 -4.16 -29.39 0.35
N ARG A 60 -3.79 -29.49 -0.94
CA ARG A 60 -3.40 -28.34 -1.76
C ARG A 60 -4.58 -27.39 -1.98
N ILE A 61 -5.76 -27.91 -2.32
CA ILE A 61 -6.98 -27.11 -2.50
C ILE A 61 -7.35 -26.36 -1.20
N ASP A 62 -7.31 -27.03 -0.05
CA ASP A 62 -7.68 -26.42 1.22
C ASP A 62 -6.67 -25.37 1.69
N ARG A 63 -5.38 -25.57 1.39
CA ARG A 63 -4.35 -24.56 1.60
C ARG A 63 -4.61 -23.31 0.74
N ILE A 64 -4.87 -23.48 -0.56
CA ILE A 64 -5.17 -22.37 -1.46
C ILE A 64 -6.40 -21.58 -1.00
N LYS A 65 -7.46 -22.27 -0.57
CA LYS A 65 -8.65 -21.61 -0.02
C LYS A 65 -8.35 -20.79 1.23
N THR A 66 -7.43 -21.25 2.08
CA THR A 66 -7.02 -20.52 3.29
C THR A 66 -6.19 -19.31 2.93
N GLU A 67 -5.25 -19.46 1.99
CA GLU A 67 -4.43 -18.36 1.45
C GLU A 67 -5.32 -17.31 0.78
N GLN A 68 -6.33 -17.73 0.00
CA GLN A 68 -7.28 -16.82 -0.65
C GLN A 68 -8.07 -15.97 0.35
N ARG A 69 -8.62 -16.58 1.40
CA ARG A 69 -9.33 -15.84 2.46
C ARG A 69 -8.43 -14.82 3.18
N ALA A 70 -7.18 -15.18 3.41
CA ALA A 70 -6.21 -14.26 4.00
C ALA A 70 -5.91 -13.09 3.04
N LEU A 71 -5.74 -13.40 1.74
CA LEU A 71 -5.52 -12.39 0.70
C LEU A 71 -6.73 -11.44 0.58
N ASP A 72 -7.96 -11.95 0.59
CA ASP A 72 -9.18 -11.14 0.51
C ASP A 72 -9.26 -10.12 1.66
N THR A 73 -8.85 -10.51 2.87
CA THR A 73 -8.77 -9.60 4.01
C THR A 73 -7.70 -8.52 3.81
N GLN A 74 -6.54 -8.89 3.25
CA GLN A 74 -5.46 -7.95 2.95
C GLN A 74 -5.88 -6.97 1.84
N VAL A 75 -6.51 -7.44 0.77
CA VAL A 75 -7.07 -6.62 -0.30
C VAL A 75 -8.07 -5.62 0.26
N SER A 76 -8.97 -6.05 1.13
CA SER A 76 -9.94 -5.16 1.77
C SER A 76 -9.27 -4.05 2.57
N ALA A 77 -8.24 -4.37 3.37
CA ALA A 77 -7.49 -3.39 4.15
C ALA A 77 -6.73 -2.38 3.25
N VAL A 78 -6.05 -2.85 2.20
CA VAL A 78 -5.31 -1.99 1.26
C VAL A 78 -6.27 -1.11 0.45
N THR A 79 -7.41 -1.64 0.01
CA THR A 79 -8.45 -0.85 -0.68
C THR A 79 -9.00 0.26 0.22
N GLN A 80 -9.23 -0.04 1.49
CA GLN A 80 -9.67 0.97 2.45
C GLN A 80 -8.58 2.01 2.71
N ALA A 81 -7.31 1.63 2.76
CA ALA A 81 -6.19 2.55 2.90
C ALA A 81 -6.05 3.45 1.66
N GLU A 82 -6.16 2.91 0.44
CA GLU A 82 -6.14 3.68 -0.81
C GLU A 82 -7.28 4.70 -0.85
N SER A 83 -8.50 4.28 -0.54
CA SER A 83 -9.67 5.17 -0.47
C SER A 83 -9.49 6.27 0.59
N THR A 84 -8.88 5.95 1.74
CA THR A 84 -8.57 6.91 2.80
C THR A 84 -7.55 7.95 2.33
N LEU A 85 -6.52 7.55 1.61
CA LEU A 85 -5.55 8.46 1.00
C LEU A 85 -6.20 9.32 -0.10
N GLY A 86 -7.21 8.79 -0.82
CA GLY A 86 -8.05 9.56 -1.74
C GLY A 86 -8.77 10.70 -1.04
N GLN A 87 -9.49 10.40 0.05
CA GLN A 87 -10.16 11.40 0.90
C GLN A 87 -9.18 12.45 1.43
N ALA A 88 -7.99 12.03 1.84
CA ALA A 88 -6.94 12.95 2.28
C ALA A 88 -6.47 13.90 1.16
N THR A 89 -6.40 13.43 -0.08
CA THR A 89 -6.08 14.29 -1.24
C THR A 89 -7.16 15.35 -1.46
N ASP A 90 -8.44 14.97 -1.32
CA ASP A 90 -9.56 15.89 -1.46
C ASP A 90 -9.52 16.97 -0.37
N LEU A 91 -9.28 16.58 0.89
CA LEU A 91 -9.13 17.52 2.01
C LEU A 91 -7.93 18.45 1.85
N LEU A 92 -6.79 17.98 1.34
CA LEU A 92 -5.64 18.84 1.04
C LEU A 92 -5.95 19.84 -0.08
N THR A 93 -6.73 19.44 -1.07
CA THR A 93 -7.17 20.32 -2.15
C THR A 93 -8.09 21.43 -1.62
N GLU A 94 -9.02 21.08 -0.73
CA GLU A 94 -9.88 22.04 -0.05
C GLU A 94 -9.06 22.98 0.84
N PHE A 95 -8.15 22.43 1.65
CA PHE A 95 -7.25 23.20 2.50
C PHE A 95 -6.42 24.19 1.65
N ARG A 96 -5.83 23.74 0.54
CA ARG A 96 -5.10 24.59 -0.39
C ARG A 96 -5.95 25.75 -0.92
N THR A 97 -7.18 25.45 -1.30
CA THR A 97 -8.11 26.47 -1.81
C THR A 97 -8.41 27.54 -0.77
N LEU A 98 -8.64 27.14 0.49
CA LEU A 98 -8.87 28.06 1.60
C LEU A 98 -7.61 28.89 1.94
N VAL A 99 -6.41 28.29 1.85
CA VAL A 99 -5.13 29.02 2.04
C VAL A 99 -4.97 30.09 0.95
N VAL A 100 -5.26 29.77 -0.31
CA VAL A 100 -5.23 30.75 -1.41
C VAL A 100 -6.26 31.86 -1.18
N GLN A 101 -7.46 31.50 -0.77
CA GLN A 101 -8.51 32.48 -0.43
C GLN A 101 -8.08 33.40 0.71
N ALA A 102 -7.48 32.86 1.78
CA ALA A 102 -7.00 33.67 2.91
C ALA A 102 -5.90 34.68 2.50
N GLY A 103 -5.14 34.37 1.45
CA GLY A 103 -4.10 35.23 0.88
C GLY A 103 -4.62 36.40 0.04
N ASP A 104 -5.92 36.46 -0.21
CA ASP A 104 -6.47 37.65 -0.89
C ASP A 104 -6.34 38.87 0.03
N GLY A 105 -5.67 39.91 -0.50
CA GLY A 105 -5.46 41.17 0.23
C GLY A 105 -6.76 41.92 0.60
N ALA A 106 -7.88 41.51 0.02
CA ALA A 106 -9.21 42.06 0.37
C ALA A 106 -9.75 41.51 1.70
N ASN A 107 -9.26 40.38 2.20
CA ASN A 107 -9.76 39.76 3.42
C ASN A 107 -9.35 40.53 4.67
N SER A 108 -10.35 40.83 5.50
CA SER A 108 -10.13 41.37 6.84
C SER A 108 -9.56 40.34 7.81
N PRO A 109 -8.94 40.75 8.92
CA PRO A 109 -8.47 39.79 9.96
C PRO A 109 -9.57 38.86 10.48
N VAL A 110 -10.83 39.31 10.54
CA VAL A 110 -11.97 38.49 11.00
C VAL A 110 -12.33 37.40 9.98
N GLU A 111 -12.26 37.72 8.69
CA GLU A 111 -12.49 36.72 7.63
C GLU A 111 -11.39 35.67 7.62
N ARG A 112 -10.13 36.08 7.78
CA ARG A 112 -9.00 35.15 7.92
C ARG A 112 -9.10 34.23 9.14
N ASP A 113 -9.56 34.76 10.29
CA ASP A 113 -9.87 33.97 11.50
C ASP A 113 -10.94 32.91 11.23
N THR A 114 -11.97 33.27 10.45
CA THR A 114 -13.03 32.34 10.06
C THR A 114 -12.47 31.21 9.17
N ILE A 115 -11.65 31.55 8.18
CA ILE A 115 -10.97 30.57 7.33
C ILE A 115 -10.04 29.68 8.17
N ALA A 116 -9.26 30.27 9.09
CA ALA A 116 -8.38 29.52 9.97
C ALA A 116 -9.14 28.46 10.80
N LYS A 117 -10.33 28.76 11.30
CA LYS A 117 -11.19 27.79 12.02
C LYS A 117 -11.66 26.64 11.11
N GLN A 118 -11.98 26.92 9.85
CA GLN A 118 -12.31 25.86 8.87
C GLN A 118 -11.08 24.97 8.61
N LEU A 119 -9.90 25.56 8.46
CA LEU A 119 -8.65 24.81 8.26
C LEU A 119 -8.30 23.93 9.46
N VAL A 120 -8.57 24.36 10.70
CA VAL A 120 -8.42 23.52 11.91
C VAL A 120 -9.30 22.27 11.80
N SER A 121 -10.55 22.42 11.35
CA SER A 121 -11.45 21.27 11.18
C SER A 121 -10.94 20.29 10.15
N ILE A 122 -10.43 20.76 9.02
CA ILE A 122 -9.83 19.91 7.96
C ILE A 122 -8.59 19.18 8.49
N ARG A 123 -7.72 19.88 9.24
CA ARG A 123 -6.53 19.28 9.86
C ARG A 123 -6.90 18.16 10.83
N ASP A 124 -7.93 18.34 11.66
CA ASP A 124 -8.41 17.34 12.62
C ASP A 124 -9.02 16.12 11.89
N GLU A 125 -9.73 16.35 10.81
CA GLU A 125 -10.23 15.27 9.94
C GLU A 125 -9.09 14.51 9.29
N MET A 126 -8.06 15.18 8.78
CA MET A 126 -6.84 14.56 8.25
C MET A 126 -6.16 13.65 9.27
N LEU A 127 -6.03 14.09 10.52
CA LEU A 127 -5.46 13.28 11.60
C LEU A 127 -6.35 12.05 11.92
N THR A 128 -7.66 12.20 11.80
CA THR A 128 -8.61 11.09 11.95
C THR A 128 -8.45 10.07 10.83
N LEU A 129 -8.28 10.51 9.59
CA LEU A 129 -7.99 9.64 8.44
C LEU A 129 -6.66 8.89 8.59
N ALA A 130 -5.61 9.56 9.08
CA ALA A 130 -4.31 8.93 9.31
C ALA A 130 -4.36 7.84 10.41
N ASN A 131 -5.29 7.94 11.35
CA ASN A 131 -5.51 6.96 12.42
C ASN A 131 -6.65 5.97 12.11
N LYS A 132 -7.16 5.95 10.86
CA LYS A 132 -8.27 5.09 10.47
C LYS A 132 -7.88 3.62 10.58
N LYS A 133 -8.86 2.81 11.01
CA LYS A 133 -8.71 1.36 11.21
C LYS A 133 -9.51 0.59 10.18
N ASP A 134 -9.09 -0.63 9.92
CA ASP A 134 -9.85 -1.59 9.13
C ASP A 134 -11.05 -2.14 9.92
N SER A 135 -11.82 -3.04 9.29
CA SER A 135 -12.97 -3.71 9.91
C SER A 135 -12.61 -4.59 11.11
N ASN A 136 -11.34 -4.97 11.25
CA ASN A 136 -10.83 -5.77 12.36
C ASN A 136 -10.24 -4.92 13.49
N GLY A 137 -10.29 -3.59 13.35
CA GLY A 137 -9.74 -2.64 14.33
C GLY A 137 -8.23 -2.41 14.22
N MET A 138 -7.58 -2.91 13.15
CA MET A 138 -6.16 -2.70 12.91
C MET A 138 -5.93 -1.37 12.18
N PRO A 139 -4.98 -0.53 12.60
CA PRO A 139 -4.67 0.71 11.91
C PRO A 139 -4.15 0.46 10.49
N LEU A 140 -4.65 1.24 9.52
CA LEU A 140 -4.29 1.12 8.10
C LEU A 140 -2.86 1.57 7.80
N PHE A 141 -2.29 2.50 8.60
CA PHE A 141 -1.01 3.18 8.37
C PHE A 141 0.01 2.89 9.46
N ASN A 142 0.06 1.67 9.96
CA ASN A 142 0.95 1.28 11.07
C ASN A 142 2.35 0.83 10.62
N GLY A 143 2.54 0.62 9.32
CA GLY A 143 3.78 0.10 8.78
C GLY A 143 4.08 -1.31 9.29
N LEU A 144 5.27 -1.51 9.84
CA LEU A 144 5.68 -2.77 10.50
C LEU A 144 5.30 -2.81 11.98
N GLY A 145 4.70 -1.74 12.51
CA GLY A 145 4.35 -1.61 13.91
C GLY A 145 3.06 -2.33 14.29
N SER A 146 2.80 -2.39 15.60
CA SER A 146 1.60 -2.99 16.18
C SER A 146 0.85 -2.03 17.12
N THR A 147 1.06 -0.72 16.97
CA THR A 147 0.42 0.29 17.82
C THR A 147 -1.05 0.45 17.49
N VAL A 148 -1.85 0.80 18.48
CA VAL A 148 -3.30 1.01 18.31
C VAL A 148 -3.59 2.37 17.63
N ARG A 149 -2.69 3.34 17.79
CA ARG A 149 -2.78 4.69 17.23
C ARG A 149 -1.44 5.10 16.65
N PRO A 150 -1.29 5.09 15.32
CA PRO A 150 -0.04 5.43 14.65
C PRO A 150 0.39 6.90 14.83
N PHE A 151 -0.56 7.84 14.90
CA PHE A 151 -0.27 9.28 14.99
C PHE A 151 -0.92 9.88 16.21
N ASP A 152 -0.10 10.46 17.08
CA ASP A 152 -0.60 11.18 18.26
C ASP A 152 -0.73 12.68 17.98
N ASN A 153 -1.75 13.27 18.59
CA ASN A 153 -1.88 14.72 18.63
C ASN A 153 -0.82 15.28 19.60
N PRO A 154 -0.04 16.29 19.21
CA PRO A 154 1.01 16.81 20.06
C PRO A 154 0.47 17.43 21.37
N VAL A 155 1.17 17.15 22.46
CA VAL A 155 0.90 17.74 23.78
C VAL A 155 2.23 18.26 24.34
N PRO A 156 2.37 19.57 24.58
CA PRO A 156 1.41 20.65 24.36
C PRO A 156 1.15 20.94 22.86
N PRO A 157 0.03 21.60 22.50
CA PRO A 157 -0.26 22.01 21.12
C PRO A 157 0.91 22.83 20.53
N GLY A 158 1.28 22.52 19.27
CA GLY A 158 2.41 23.14 18.59
C GLY A 158 3.73 22.37 18.72
N SER A 159 3.76 21.26 19.47
CA SER A 159 4.86 20.30 19.44
C SER A 159 4.81 19.46 18.16
N ALA A 160 5.92 18.76 17.84
CA ALA A 160 5.98 17.89 16.66
C ALA A 160 5.01 16.69 16.80
N TYR A 161 4.37 16.32 15.71
CA TYR A 161 3.58 15.09 15.64
C TYR A 161 4.51 13.88 15.66
N SER A 162 4.16 12.86 16.44
CA SER A 162 4.92 11.61 16.49
C SER A 162 4.26 10.52 15.68
N TYR A 163 5.07 9.74 14.97
CA TYR A 163 4.67 8.49 14.36
C TYR A 163 5.09 7.33 15.27
N ASN A 164 4.12 6.68 15.91
CA ASN A 164 4.33 5.59 16.85
C ASN A 164 4.30 4.21 16.18
N GLY A 165 4.01 4.17 14.88
CA GLY A 165 4.18 2.98 14.05
C GLY A 165 5.65 2.68 13.80
N LEU A 166 5.94 1.57 13.15
CA LEU A 166 7.30 1.26 12.71
C LEU A 166 7.40 1.52 11.19
N PRO A 167 8.31 2.41 10.76
CA PRO A 167 8.48 2.70 9.32
C PRO A 167 8.81 1.43 8.53
N GLY A 168 8.32 1.40 7.29
CA GLY A 168 8.49 0.27 6.39
C GLY A 168 7.20 -0.51 6.17
N GLN A 169 7.29 -1.51 5.30
CA GLN A 169 6.17 -2.34 4.89
C GLN A 169 6.66 -3.76 4.68
N THR A 170 5.86 -4.75 5.10
CA THR A 170 6.18 -6.15 4.82
C THR A 170 6.26 -6.38 3.31
N ALA A 171 7.22 -7.20 2.89
CA ALA A 171 7.33 -7.54 1.47
C ALA A 171 6.14 -8.39 1.04
N ALA A 172 5.57 -8.08 -0.13
CA ALA A 172 4.58 -8.94 -0.73
C ALA A 172 5.23 -10.25 -1.19
N SER A 173 4.54 -11.36 -0.96
CA SER A 173 4.95 -12.73 -1.38
C SER A 173 4.20 -13.17 -2.64
N ASN A 174 4.36 -14.45 -3.01
CA ASN A 174 3.59 -15.06 -4.10
C ASN A 174 2.15 -15.45 -3.71
N VAL A 175 1.79 -15.30 -2.43
CA VAL A 175 0.49 -15.71 -1.88
C VAL A 175 -0.16 -14.65 -1.01
N ALA A 176 0.52 -13.55 -0.72
CA ALA A 176 0.05 -12.51 0.18
C ALA A 176 0.60 -11.12 -0.16
N ILE A 177 -0.14 -10.08 0.18
CA ILE A 177 0.28 -8.67 0.16
C ILE A 177 0.35 -8.13 1.59
N PRO A 178 0.99 -6.96 1.83
CA PRO A 178 0.97 -6.31 3.14
C PRO A 178 -0.44 -6.01 3.66
N PHE A 179 -0.60 -6.07 4.95
CA PHE A 179 -1.86 -5.74 5.66
C PHE A 179 -2.03 -4.24 5.91
N THR A 180 -0.91 -3.54 6.10
CA THR A 180 -0.85 -2.12 6.47
C THR A 180 0.10 -1.39 5.53
N LEU A 181 -0.14 -0.09 5.32
CA LEU A 181 0.77 0.78 4.59
C LEU A 181 1.75 1.47 5.53
N ASP A 182 2.90 1.90 4.99
CA ASP A 182 3.87 2.71 5.73
C ASP A 182 3.31 4.11 5.98
N GLY A 183 2.87 4.37 7.21
CA GLY A 183 2.32 5.66 7.61
C GLY A 183 3.35 6.78 7.60
N ARG A 184 4.62 6.50 7.89
CA ARG A 184 5.67 7.51 7.79
C ARG A 184 5.86 7.99 6.36
N ALA A 185 5.89 7.05 5.41
CA ALA A 185 6.01 7.40 4.00
C ALA A 185 4.84 8.22 3.48
N ALA A 186 3.62 8.01 4.01
CA ALA A 186 2.42 8.73 3.58
C ALA A 186 2.26 10.10 4.25
N TRP A 187 2.48 10.22 5.58
CA TRP A 187 2.05 11.35 6.38
C TRP A 187 3.18 12.16 7.01
N MET A 188 4.41 11.66 7.00
CA MET A 188 5.57 12.29 7.65
C MET A 188 6.62 12.73 6.61
N ASP A 189 7.64 13.44 7.08
CA ASP A 189 8.84 13.78 6.29
C ASP A 189 8.53 14.60 5.02
N VAL A 190 7.66 15.61 5.12
CA VAL A 190 7.35 16.54 4.02
C VAL A 190 8.59 17.41 3.75
N ALA A 191 9.01 17.49 2.50
CA ALA A 191 10.11 18.36 2.11
C ALA A 191 9.75 19.84 2.35
N GLN A 192 10.66 20.61 2.92
CA GLN A 192 10.48 22.03 3.18
C GLN A 192 10.87 22.86 1.96
N GLY A 193 10.34 24.09 1.85
CA GLY A 193 10.64 25.00 0.78
C GLY A 193 10.41 24.37 -0.60
N ASN A 194 11.42 24.41 -1.45
CA ASN A 194 11.40 23.78 -2.78
C ASN A 194 11.91 22.30 -2.79
N GLY A 195 12.06 21.69 -1.61
CA GLY A 195 12.58 20.32 -1.45
C GLY A 195 14.10 20.24 -1.26
N VAL A 196 14.85 21.23 -1.70
CA VAL A 196 16.32 21.33 -1.57
C VAL A 196 16.71 22.29 -0.47
N PHE A 197 16.15 23.48 -0.47
CA PHE A 197 16.38 24.49 0.56
C PHE A 197 15.08 25.18 0.97
N ASN A 198 15.10 25.81 2.15
CA ASN A 198 14.04 26.67 2.65
C ASN A 198 14.52 28.10 2.75
N VAL A 199 13.61 29.07 2.63
CA VAL A 199 13.90 30.49 2.84
C VAL A 199 13.08 31.00 4.01
N ASP A 200 13.77 31.46 5.06
CA ASP A 200 13.16 32.02 6.25
C ASP A 200 13.42 33.53 6.33
N LEU A 201 12.45 34.28 6.82
CA LEU A 201 12.65 35.69 7.18
C LEU A 201 13.36 35.78 8.51
N GLY A 202 14.28 36.75 8.64
CA GLY A 202 14.93 37.04 9.92
C GLY A 202 13.88 37.39 11.00
N ALA A 203 14.08 36.88 12.21
CA ALA A 203 13.14 37.07 13.32
C ALA A 203 12.99 38.54 13.76
N THR A 204 13.96 39.38 13.42
CA THR A 204 14.01 40.83 13.76
C THR A 204 13.59 41.72 12.62
N ASN A 205 13.14 41.16 11.50
CA ASN A 205 12.72 41.94 10.34
C ASN A 205 11.52 42.85 10.68
N THR A 206 11.60 44.08 10.24
CA THR A 206 10.57 45.12 10.43
C THR A 206 9.95 45.58 9.11
N GLY A 207 10.56 45.31 7.99
CA GLY A 207 10.09 45.68 6.67
C GLY A 207 9.01 44.76 6.12
N LYS A 208 8.66 44.98 4.86
CA LYS A 208 7.59 44.24 4.14
C LYS A 208 8.15 43.31 3.07
N ALA A 209 9.46 43.01 3.10
CA ALA A 209 10.06 42.13 2.13
C ALA A 209 9.71 40.65 2.43
N PHE A 210 9.37 39.91 1.39
CA PHE A 210 9.13 38.47 1.42
C PHE A 210 9.59 37.83 0.12
N THR A 211 9.73 36.50 0.07
CA THR A 211 10.25 35.79 -1.10
C THR A 211 9.26 34.73 -1.61
N ASP A 212 9.49 34.25 -2.81
CA ASP A 212 8.99 32.94 -3.21
C ASP A 212 9.79 31.82 -2.52
N ILE A 213 9.46 30.56 -2.83
CA ILE A 213 10.16 29.37 -2.28
C ILE A 213 11.58 29.18 -2.86
N GLY A 214 11.97 29.99 -3.85
CA GLY A 214 13.22 29.87 -4.60
C GLY A 214 13.29 28.64 -5.50
N VAL A 215 14.29 28.63 -6.36
CA VAL A 215 14.57 27.55 -7.29
C VAL A 215 16.06 27.22 -7.33
N VAL A 216 16.39 25.95 -7.60
CA VAL A 216 17.78 25.54 -7.86
C VAL A 216 18.08 25.77 -9.33
N THR A 217 19.03 26.70 -9.62
CA THR A 217 19.46 27.03 -10.96
C THR A 217 20.68 26.22 -11.41
N ASN A 218 21.52 25.81 -10.45
CA ASN A 218 22.67 24.94 -10.68
C ASN A 218 22.88 23.99 -9.51
N ALA A 219 22.42 22.73 -9.67
CA ALA A 219 22.50 21.72 -8.63
C ALA A 219 23.93 21.39 -8.20
N SER A 220 24.91 21.48 -9.12
CA SER A 220 26.31 21.19 -8.79
C SER A 220 26.89 22.21 -7.82
N LEU A 221 26.57 23.51 -8.00
CA LEU A 221 26.98 24.54 -7.07
C LEU A 221 26.21 24.52 -5.77
N ALA A 222 24.90 24.30 -5.84
CA ALA A 222 24.03 24.31 -4.68
C ALA A 222 24.33 23.17 -3.66
N MET A 223 24.69 21.98 -4.17
CA MET A 223 24.90 20.78 -3.32
C MET A 223 26.35 20.56 -2.89
N ASN A 224 27.30 21.30 -3.43
CA ASN A 224 28.73 21.16 -3.14
C ASN A 224 29.34 22.48 -2.67
N PRO A 225 29.10 22.92 -1.43
CA PRO A 225 29.74 24.10 -0.87
C PRO A 225 31.25 23.90 -0.85
N SER A 226 32.02 24.89 -1.38
CA SER A 226 33.45 24.78 -1.51
C SER A 226 34.12 26.12 -1.25
N ALA A 227 35.24 26.13 -0.54
CA ALA A 227 36.07 27.32 -0.34
C ALA A 227 36.69 27.86 -1.65
N THR A 228 36.83 27.01 -2.67
CA THR A 228 37.32 27.44 -4.01
C THR A 228 36.26 28.09 -4.88
N THR A 229 34.98 27.85 -4.55
CA THR A 229 33.81 28.53 -5.12
C THR A 229 33.02 29.15 -3.97
N PRO A 230 33.46 30.29 -3.43
CA PRO A 230 32.98 30.78 -2.14
C PRO A 230 31.50 31.15 -2.11
N ASP A 231 30.88 31.32 -3.25
CA ASP A 231 29.44 31.53 -3.43
C ASP A 231 28.64 30.24 -3.62
N SER A 232 29.26 29.04 -3.50
CA SER A 232 28.57 27.73 -3.64
C SER A 232 27.86 27.30 -2.36
N GLY A 233 26.81 26.48 -2.52
CA GLY A 233 26.01 25.95 -1.40
C GLY A 233 24.58 26.49 -1.35
N THR A 234 23.89 26.26 -0.24
CA THR A 234 22.50 26.67 -0.03
C THR A 234 22.29 27.41 1.30
N ASP A 235 23.34 27.63 2.07
CA ASP A 235 23.27 28.30 3.39
C ASP A 235 23.78 29.73 3.24
N PHE A 236 22.86 30.67 2.98
CA PHE A 236 23.14 32.06 2.77
C PHE A 236 22.26 32.95 3.64
N THR A 237 22.81 34.10 4.04
CA THR A 237 22.07 35.22 4.63
C THR A 237 22.13 36.39 3.68
N VAL A 238 20.98 36.87 3.23
CA VAL A 238 20.85 38.15 2.47
C VAL A 238 20.53 39.22 3.49
N THR A 239 21.33 40.27 3.54
CA THR A 239 21.14 41.43 4.44
C THR A 239 20.84 42.67 3.64
N PHE A 240 19.76 43.39 3.99
CA PHE A 240 19.37 44.63 3.35
C PHE A 240 19.91 45.85 4.10
N ALA A 241 20.38 46.83 3.32
CA ALA A 241 20.77 48.13 3.82
C ALA A 241 19.90 49.20 3.13
N VAL A 242 19.06 49.82 3.93
CA VAL A 242 18.17 50.92 3.49
C VAL A 242 18.70 52.24 4.04
N PRO A 243 18.95 53.25 3.20
CA PRO A 243 19.38 54.54 3.68
C PRO A 243 18.36 55.15 4.65
N VAL A 244 18.82 55.49 5.86
CA VAL A 244 17.99 56.15 6.89
C VAL A 244 18.17 57.64 6.78
N ALA A 245 17.06 58.40 6.78
CA ALA A 245 17.12 59.86 6.65
C ALA A 245 18.07 60.48 7.72
N PRO A 246 18.91 61.47 7.33
CA PRO A 246 18.93 62.25 6.11
C PRO A 246 19.76 61.64 4.96
N ALA A 247 20.28 60.41 5.06
CA ALA A 247 21.00 59.76 3.98
C ALA A 247 20.06 59.46 2.81
N THR A 248 20.52 59.78 1.59
CA THR A 248 19.81 59.51 0.32
C THR A 248 20.59 58.44 -0.45
N GLY A 249 19.91 57.47 -1.01
CA GLY A 249 20.54 56.42 -1.80
C GLY A 249 19.53 55.33 -2.18
N ALA A 250 19.96 54.39 -2.98
CA ALA A 250 19.16 53.18 -3.29
C ALA A 250 19.31 52.15 -2.18
N THR A 251 18.26 51.41 -1.94
CA THR A 251 18.34 50.18 -1.09
C THR A 251 19.32 49.20 -1.71
N THR A 252 20.21 48.67 -0.92
CA THR A 252 21.19 47.67 -1.35
C THR A 252 21.07 46.39 -0.54
N TYR A 253 21.63 45.31 -1.06
CA TYR A 253 21.74 44.07 -0.34
C TYR A 253 23.13 43.43 -0.49
N THR A 254 23.56 42.67 0.48
CA THR A 254 24.72 41.80 0.46
C THR A 254 24.31 40.38 0.70
N VAL A 255 25.03 39.42 0.12
CA VAL A 255 24.82 38.00 0.32
C VAL A 255 26.02 37.42 1.05
N THR A 256 25.79 36.84 2.22
CA THR A 256 26.84 36.19 3.00
C THR A 256 26.60 34.67 2.95
N ASN A 257 27.61 33.93 2.51
CA ASN A 257 27.60 32.46 2.61
C ASN A 257 28.03 32.04 4.01
N ASN A 258 27.12 31.42 4.75
CA ASN A 258 27.39 31.05 6.15
C ASN A 258 28.38 29.88 6.27
N THR A 259 28.54 29.08 5.22
CA THR A 259 29.49 27.94 5.22
C THR A 259 30.93 28.39 4.91
N THR A 260 31.13 29.33 3.97
CA THR A 260 32.46 29.79 3.53
C THR A 260 32.87 31.12 4.11
N ALA A 261 31.97 31.82 4.82
CA ALA A 261 32.10 33.19 5.33
C ALA A 261 32.39 34.26 4.24
N PHE A 262 32.08 33.94 2.97
CA PHE A 262 32.19 34.89 1.87
C PHE A 262 31.01 35.85 1.87
N THR A 263 31.26 37.13 1.71
CA THR A 263 30.23 38.16 1.54
C THR A 263 30.39 38.85 0.19
N SER A 264 29.30 38.91 -0.57
CA SER A 264 29.26 39.57 -1.88
C SER A 264 29.42 41.11 -1.74
N PRO A 265 29.91 41.81 -2.76
CA PRO A 265 29.75 43.25 -2.81
C PRO A 265 28.28 43.67 -2.73
N ALA A 266 28.02 44.86 -2.17
CA ALA A 266 26.69 45.43 -2.10
C ALA A 266 26.11 45.65 -3.51
N GLN A 267 24.88 45.16 -3.73
CA GLN A 267 24.14 45.28 -4.99
C GLN A 267 22.85 46.07 -4.75
N THR A 268 22.41 46.82 -5.76
CA THR A 268 21.17 47.57 -5.68
C THR A 268 19.96 46.65 -5.67
N TYR A 269 19.03 46.85 -4.74
CA TYR A 269 17.79 46.10 -4.64
C TYR A 269 16.65 46.83 -5.37
N THR A 270 15.86 46.03 -6.10
CA THR A 270 14.58 46.46 -6.69
C THR A 270 13.53 45.39 -6.39
N ALA A 271 12.36 45.79 -5.91
CA ALA A 271 11.29 44.84 -5.59
C ALA A 271 10.88 44.03 -6.83
N GLY A 272 10.78 42.70 -6.65
CA GLY A 272 10.53 41.74 -7.74
C GLY A 272 11.81 41.25 -8.45
N GLN A 273 12.98 41.68 -8.00
CA GLN A 273 14.27 41.21 -8.52
C GLN A 273 14.56 39.78 -8.06
N SER A 274 15.15 39.00 -8.96
CA SER A 274 15.74 37.70 -8.62
C SER A 274 17.13 37.91 -8.03
N ILE A 275 17.35 37.38 -6.84
CA ILE A 275 18.67 37.27 -6.20
C ILE A 275 19.22 35.89 -6.47
N VAL A 276 20.36 35.83 -7.16
CA VAL A 276 21.02 34.56 -7.52
C VAL A 276 22.28 34.40 -6.66
N MET A 277 22.43 33.24 -6.03
CA MET A 277 23.57 32.93 -5.17
C MET A 277 23.79 31.42 -5.15
N GLY A 278 25.01 30.94 -5.19
CA GLY A 278 25.40 29.55 -4.96
C GLY A 278 24.67 28.48 -5.77
N GLY A 279 24.16 28.84 -6.95
CA GLY A 279 23.35 27.89 -7.74
C GLY A 279 21.89 27.82 -7.32
N ILE A 280 21.43 28.72 -6.44
CA ILE A 280 20.03 28.94 -6.11
C ILE A 280 19.58 30.33 -6.48
N SER A 281 18.29 30.54 -6.64
CA SER A 281 17.70 31.84 -6.98
C SER A 281 16.36 31.98 -6.25
N MET A 282 16.07 33.19 -5.77
CA MET A 282 14.79 33.56 -5.17
C MET A 282 14.35 34.93 -5.61
N VAL A 283 13.07 35.19 -5.76
CA VAL A 283 12.51 36.49 -6.12
C VAL A 283 12.05 37.17 -4.83
N VAL A 284 12.70 38.31 -4.52
CA VAL A 284 12.34 39.11 -3.34
C VAL A 284 11.34 40.19 -3.75
N ARG A 285 10.24 40.27 -3.03
CA ARG A 285 9.15 41.23 -3.24
C ARG A 285 8.98 42.12 -2.01
N GLY A 286 8.32 43.24 -2.18
CA GLY A 286 8.08 44.19 -1.10
C GLY A 286 9.25 45.09 -0.79
N ALA A 287 9.18 45.86 0.26
CA ALA A 287 10.19 46.84 0.68
C ALA A 287 10.84 46.36 1.99
N PRO A 288 12.12 46.03 2.01
CA PRO A 288 12.86 45.76 3.23
C PRO A 288 13.08 47.02 4.04
N ASP A 289 13.28 46.89 5.34
CA ASP A 289 13.85 47.90 6.20
C ASP A 289 15.36 47.67 6.43
N ASN A 290 16.02 48.68 7.02
CA ASN A 290 17.44 48.57 7.26
C ASN A 290 17.79 47.49 8.27
N GLY A 291 18.61 46.52 7.87
CA GLY A 291 19.04 45.42 8.69
C GLY A 291 18.14 44.16 8.56
N ASP A 292 17.10 44.21 7.73
CA ASP A 292 16.29 43.01 7.45
C ASP A 292 17.16 41.92 6.80
N THR A 293 16.86 40.66 7.13
CA THR A 293 17.59 39.51 6.61
C THR A 293 16.66 38.45 6.04
N LEU A 294 17.18 37.68 5.08
CA LEU A 294 16.58 36.47 4.53
C LEU A 294 17.61 35.36 4.65
N ASP A 295 17.24 34.28 5.30
CA ASP A 295 18.11 33.12 5.50
C ASP A 295 17.67 31.95 4.63
N THR A 296 18.62 31.39 3.87
CA THR A 296 18.40 30.13 3.16
C THR A 296 19.12 29.00 3.86
N LYS A 297 18.49 27.86 3.98
CA LYS A 297 19.05 26.67 4.65
C LYS A 297 18.77 25.40 3.88
N LEU A 298 19.77 24.51 3.83
CA LEU A 298 19.62 23.19 3.23
C LEU A 298 18.53 22.40 3.95
N ASN A 299 17.70 21.72 3.17
CA ASN A 299 16.65 20.84 3.68
C ASN A 299 17.23 19.50 4.11
N VAL A 300 17.60 19.39 5.38
CA VAL A 300 18.25 18.19 5.94
C VAL A 300 17.24 17.06 6.17
N PRO A 301 17.46 15.82 5.66
CA PRO A 301 16.67 14.66 6.04
C PRO A 301 16.71 14.43 7.56
N GLY A 302 15.56 14.14 8.15
CA GLY A 302 15.43 13.90 9.60
C GLY A 302 14.85 15.07 10.40
N ASN A 303 14.80 16.28 9.83
CA ASN A 303 14.15 17.46 10.43
C ASN A 303 12.98 17.95 9.56
N ARG A 304 12.31 17.03 8.87
CA ARG A 304 11.20 17.35 7.99
C ARG A 304 9.88 17.25 8.74
N PRO A 305 8.97 18.23 8.57
CA PRO A 305 7.69 18.23 9.25
C PRO A 305 6.78 17.09 8.72
N SER A 306 5.80 16.76 9.54
CA SER A 306 4.64 15.99 9.10
C SER A 306 3.68 16.85 8.26
N ILE A 307 2.76 16.21 7.52
CA ILE A 307 1.68 16.93 6.85
C ILE A 307 0.90 17.78 7.87
N PHE A 308 0.64 17.26 9.06
CA PHE A 308 -0.11 17.96 10.11
C PHE A 308 0.62 19.23 10.60
N GLU A 309 1.94 19.17 10.75
CA GLU A 309 2.75 20.36 11.10
C GLU A 309 2.75 21.41 10.01
N VAL A 310 2.73 21.01 8.74
CA VAL A 310 2.58 21.92 7.60
C VAL A 310 1.25 22.65 7.68
N LEU A 311 0.15 21.90 7.93
CA LEU A 311 -1.18 22.50 8.09
C LEU A 311 -1.25 23.43 9.31
N ASP A 312 -0.68 23.02 10.44
CA ASP A 312 -0.64 23.85 11.66
C ASP A 312 0.14 25.15 11.47
N ARG A 313 1.29 25.12 10.78
CA ARG A 313 2.04 26.35 10.46
C ARG A 313 1.25 27.30 9.57
N SER A 314 0.54 26.76 8.58
CA SER A 314 -0.34 27.55 7.73
C SER A 314 -1.46 28.22 8.53
N ILE A 315 -2.11 27.48 9.43
CA ILE A 315 -3.16 27.98 10.32
C ILE A 315 -2.58 29.05 11.27
N ALA A 316 -1.44 28.79 11.88
CA ALA A 316 -0.78 29.71 12.81
C ALA A 316 -0.42 31.05 12.15
N SER A 317 0.00 31.03 10.88
CA SER A 317 0.30 32.26 10.12
C SER A 317 -0.92 33.17 9.94
N MET A 318 -2.12 32.58 9.86
CA MET A 318 -3.38 33.37 9.72
C MET A 318 -3.79 34.03 11.03
N TYR A 319 -3.56 33.38 12.18
CA TYR A 319 -3.81 33.97 13.49
C TYR A 319 -2.79 35.07 13.85
N ALA A 320 -1.56 34.99 13.32
CA ALA A 320 -0.51 35.98 13.57
C ALA A 320 -0.81 37.34 12.91
N VAL A 321 -1.61 37.38 11.86
CA VAL A 321 -2.01 38.60 11.17
C VAL A 321 -3.02 39.37 12.06
N GLY A 322 -2.64 40.60 12.46
CA GLY A 322 -3.45 41.44 13.35
C GLY A 322 -3.06 41.38 14.83
N SER A 323 -2.06 40.58 15.21
CA SER A 323 -1.47 40.64 16.55
C SER A 323 -0.71 41.95 16.72
N THR A 324 -1.15 42.78 17.65
CA THR A 324 -0.54 44.08 17.97
C THR A 324 0.85 44.00 18.62
N THR A 325 1.37 42.81 18.87
CA THR A 325 2.66 42.53 19.51
C THR A 325 3.85 42.52 18.55
N VAL A 326 3.61 42.38 17.23
CA VAL A 326 4.62 42.48 16.16
C VAL A 326 4.23 43.69 15.31
N GLY A 327 5.16 44.54 14.89
CA GLY A 327 4.86 45.70 14.05
C GLY A 327 4.04 45.29 12.81
N ALA A 328 2.98 46.02 12.52
CA ALA A 328 2.01 45.64 11.46
C ALA A 328 2.66 45.37 10.09
N SER A 329 3.83 45.96 9.83
CA SER A 329 4.61 45.74 8.60
C SER A 329 5.22 44.36 8.49
N SER A 330 5.77 43.82 9.60
CA SER A 330 6.40 42.49 9.61
C SER A 330 5.38 41.34 9.64
N SER A 331 4.17 41.59 10.17
CA SER A 331 3.11 40.57 10.20
C SER A 331 2.61 40.20 8.81
N ASP A 332 2.44 41.19 7.91
CA ASP A 332 2.02 40.94 6.52
C ASP A 332 3.10 40.25 5.70
N ALA A 333 4.38 40.64 5.88
CA ALA A 333 5.50 39.98 5.21
C ALA A 333 5.63 38.51 5.65
N ASN A 334 5.57 38.25 6.96
CA ASN A 334 5.57 36.89 7.50
C ASN A 334 4.40 36.05 7.01
N PHE A 335 3.20 36.62 6.93
CA PHE A 335 2.03 35.96 6.39
C PHE A 335 2.24 35.56 4.92
N ASN A 336 2.67 36.51 4.07
CA ASN A 336 2.92 36.26 2.65
C ASN A 336 4.00 35.20 2.45
N GLN A 337 5.08 35.23 3.25
CA GLN A 337 6.15 34.24 3.23
C GLN A 337 5.61 32.85 3.63
N GLN A 338 4.92 32.76 4.75
CA GLN A 338 4.35 31.50 5.23
C GLN A 338 3.30 30.94 4.27
N GLN A 339 2.52 31.80 3.62
CA GLN A 339 1.58 31.36 2.59
C GLN A 339 2.29 30.73 1.40
N ALA A 340 3.35 31.36 0.88
CA ALA A 340 4.13 30.80 -0.24
C ALA A 340 4.75 29.44 0.13
N ILE A 341 5.34 29.34 1.33
CA ILE A 341 5.92 28.11 1.85
C ILE A 341 4.84 27.05 2.05
N SER A 342 3.71 27.40 2.67
CA SER A 342 2.62 26.46 2.95
C SER A 342 2.03 25.89 1.69
N LEU A 343 1.77 26.68 0.66
CA LEU A 343 1.25 26.21 -0.62
C LEU A 343 2.19 25.18 -1.25
N ALA A 344 3.50 25.46 -1.28
CA ALA A 344 4.49 24.52 -1.81
C ALA A 344 4.54 23.20 -0.99
N GLN A 345 4.49 23.31 0.34
CA GLN A 345 4.51 22.14 1.21
C GLN A 345 3.19 21.33 1.14
N ILE A 346 2.04 21.97 0.92
CA ILE A 346 0.78 21.29 0.65
C ILE A 346 0.86 20.53 -0.67
N ASP A 347 1.40 21.15 -1.73
CA ASP A 347 1.60 20.50 -3.02
C ASP A 347 2.53 19.27 -2.89
N THR A 348 3.65 19.41 -2.16
CA THR A 348 4.54 18.28 -1.83
C THR A 348 3.84 17.19 -0.99
N SER A 349 2.94 17.59 -0.07
CA SER A 349 2.15 16.66 0.72
C SER A 349 1.16 15.86 -0.14
N MET A 350 0.53 16.52 -1.11
CA MET A 350 -0.35 15.88 -2.10
C MET A 350 0.43 14.87 -2.98
N GLU A 351 1.64 15.22 -3.41
CA GLU A 351 2.53 14.30 -4.14
C GLU A 351 2.88 13.06 -3.30
N LYS A 352 3.20 13.22 -2.02
CA LYS A 352 3.50 12.11 -1.11
C LYS A 352 2.30 11.16 -0.94
N ILE A 353 1.12 11.71 -0.70
CA ILE A 353 -0.10 10.92 -0.59
C ILE A 353 -0.38 10.22 -1.92
N SER A 354 -0.23 10.90 -3.04
CA SER A 354 -0.41 10.34 -4.38
C SER A 354 0.57 9.19 -4.65
N ALA A 355 1.84 9.35 -4.28
CA ALA A 355 2.85 8.28 -4.37
C ALA A 355 2.48 7.06 -3.49
N SER A 356 1.94 7.30 -2.28
CA SER A 356 1.48 6.23 -1.39
C SER A 356 0.23 5.52 -1.93
N ARG A 357 -0.69 6.26 -2.58
CA ARG A 357 -1.82 5.69 -3.32
C ARG A 357 -1.36 4.82 -4.49
N GLY A 358 -0.36 5.29 -5.25
CA GLY A 358 0.25 4.51 -6.34
C GLY A 358 0.79 3.17 -5.84
N LYS A 359 1.51 3.16 -4.70
CA LYS A 359 1.99 1.93 -4.06
C LYS A 359 0.84 1.01 -3.63
N ALA A 360 -0.24 1.56 -3.08
CA ALA A 360 -1.44 0.77 -2.76
C ALA A 360 -2.06 0.14 -4.01
N GLY A 361 -2.17 0.89 -5.11
CA GLY A 361 -2.63 0.39 -6.41
C GLY A 361 -1.75 -0.74 -6.97
N ASP A 362 -0.43 -0.62 -6.84
CA ASP A 362 0.51 -1.69 -7.23
C ASP A 362 0.29 -2.97 -6.42
N LEU A 363 0.00 -2.84 -5.11
CA LEU A 363 -0.31 -3.97 -4.25
C LEU A 363 -1.62 -4.64 -4.65
N LEU A 364 -2.67 -3.88 -4.96
CA LEU A 364 -3.94 -4.41 -5.46
C LEU A 364 -3.77 -5.14 -6.79
N THR A 365 -3.03 -4.56 -7.73
CA THR A 365 -2.68 -5.22 -9.00
C THR A 365 -1.90 -6.52 -8.78
N ARG A 366 -1.04 -6.56 -7.77
CA ARG A 366 -0.33 -7.78 -7.38
C ARG A 366 -1.27 -8.81 -6.78
N ALA A 367 -2.22 -8.40 -5.95
CA ALA A 367 -3.24 -9.28 -5.38
C ALA A 367 -4.09 -9.95 -6.47
N ASP A 368 -4.49 -9.21 -7.51
CA ASP A 368 -5.23 -9.76 -8.65
C ASP A 368 -4.42 -10.86 -9.36
N ARG A 369 -3.12 -10.65 -9.55
CA ARG A 369 -2.23 -11.68 -10.14
C ARG A 369 -2.11 -12.91 -9.25
N ILE A 370 -2.01 -12.73 -7.91
CA ILE A 370 -1.98 -13.85 -6.96
C ILE A 370 -3.30 -14.62 -7.05
N THR A 371 -4.44 -13.95 -7.05
CA THR A 371 -5.78 -14.55 -7.16
C THR A 371 -5.91 -15.36 -8.45
N SER A 372 -5.48 -14.83 -9.59
CA SER A 372 -5.47 -15.56 -10.87
C SER A 372 -4.60 -16.82 -10.79
N THR A 373 -3.37 -16.70 -10.27
CA THR A 373 -2.47 -17.85 -10.11
C THR A 373 -3.05 -18.90 -9.16
N GLN A 374 -3.70 -18.50 -8.07
CA GLN A 374 -4.36 -19.41 -7.13
C GLN A 374 -5.57 -20.10 -7.77
N ALA A 375 -6.31 -19.43 -8.64
CA ALA A 375 -7.40 -20.03 -9.41
C ALA A 375 -6.88 -21.11 -10.36
N ASP A 376 -5.80 -20.85 -11.10
CA ASP A 376 -5.16 -21.82 -11.98
C ASP A 376 -4.64 -23.04 -11.21
N ASN A 377 -3.96 -22.81 -10.08
CA ASN A 377 -3.48 -23.86 -9.18
C ASN A 377 -4.63 -24.70 -8.60
N THR A 378 -5.78 -24.06 -8.31
CA THR A 378 -6.98 -24.75 -7.84
C THR A 378 -7.57 -25.65 -8.91
N ILE A 379 -7.64 -25.18 -10.16
CA ILE A 379 -8.09 -25.98 -11.30
C ILE A 379 -7.16 -27.17 -11.50
N GLN A 380 -5.85 -26.96 -11.49
CA GLN A 380 -4.87 -28.05 -11.62
C GLN A 380 -5.02 -29.07 -10.49
N ALA A 381 -5.13 -28.60 -9.24
CA ALA A 381 -5.30 -29.52 -8.10
C ALA A 381 -6.62 -30.31 -8.16
N LYS A 382 -7.71 -29.70 -8.64
CA LYS A 382 -8.99 -30.41 -8.88
C LYS A 382 -8.86 -31.42 -10.02
N THR A 383 -8.15 -31.11 -11.08
CA THR A 383 -7.88 -32.04 -12.19
C THR A 383 -7.01 -33.21 -11.71
N ASP A 384 -5.95 -32.93 -10.93
CA ASP A 384 -5.10 -33.97 -10.33
C ASP A 384 -5.92 -34.90 -9.44
N LYS A 385 -6.84 -34.35 -8.63
CA LYS A 385 -7.75 -35.10 -7.79
C LYS A 385 -8.71 -35.96 -8.62
N SER A 386 -9.36 -35.38 -9.61
CA SER A 386 -10.29 -36.08 -10.51
C SER A 386 -9.60 -37.24 -11.23
N ASN A 387 -8.42 -37.01 -11.79
CA ASN A 387 -7.63 -38.06 -12.44
C ASN A 387 -7.23 -39.20 -11.49
N ALA A 388 -7.02 -38.89 -10.20
CA ALA A 388 -6.67 -39.90 -9.20
C ALA A 388 -7.88 -40.70 -8.71
N GLU A 389 -9.05 -40.08 -8.52
CA GLU A 389 -10.14 -40.62 -7.72
C GLU A 389 -11.43 -40.88 -8.54
N ASP A 390 -11.70 -40.12 -9.59
CA ASP A 390 -12.97 -40.21 -10.34
C ASP A 390 -13.00 -41.40 -11.30
N ILE A 391 -14.19 -41.98 -11.50
CA ILE A 391 -14.42 -43.07 -12.43
C ILE A 391 -14.76 -42.53 -13.83
N ASP A 392 -14.23 -43.17 -14.86
CA ASP A 392 -14.74 -42.97 -16.22
C ASP A 392 -16.10 -43.67 -16.36
N MET A 393 -17.17 -42.89 -16.31
CA MET A 393 -18.54 -43.40 -16.34
C MET A 393 -18.87 -44.13 -17.61
N ILE A 394 -18.24 -43.77 -18.76
CA ILE A 394 -18.52 -44.43 -20.06
C ILE A 394 -17.87 -45.82 -20.06
N ALA A 395 -16.61 -45.88 -19.67
CA ALA A 395 -15.90 -47.17 -19.55
C ALA A 395 -16.56 -48.06 -18.52
N ALA A 396 -16.92 -47.51 -17.32
CA ALA A 396 -17.59 -48.23 -16.27
C ALA A 396 -18.99 -48.80 -16.66
N ALA A 397 -19.76 -48.03 -17.42
CA ALA A 397 -21.07 -48.51 -17.92
C ALA A 397 -20.90 -49.68 -18.93
N ALA A 398 -19.89 -49.59 -19.80
CA ALA A 398 -19.55 -50.67 -20.74
C ALA A 398 -19.10 -51.95 -19.96
N ASP A 399 -18.23 -51.78 -18.97
CA ASP A 399 -17.77 -52.87 -18.10
C ASP A 399 -18.91 -53.50 -17.30
N GLN A 400 -19.83 -52.70 -16.80
CA GLN A 400 -21.02 -53.19 -16.10
C GLN A 400 -21.88 -54.05 -17.02
N SER A 401 -22.15 -53.64 -18.26
CA SER A 401 -22.90 -54.41 -19.23
C SER A 401 -22.20 -55.71 -19.56
N ASN A 402 -20.87 -55.69 -19.74
CA ASN A 402 -20.07 -56.88 -19.97
C ASN A 402 -20.09 -57.83 -18.79
N GLN A 403 -19.96 -57.31 -17.55
CA GLN A 403 -20.03 -58.14 -16.30
C GLN A 403 -21.41 -58.76 -16.11
N GLN A 404 -22.49 -58.03 -16.39
CA GLN A 404 -23.85 -58.57 -16.33
C GLN A 404 -24.04 -59.72 -17.31
N THR A 405 -23.58 -59.53 -18.56
CA THR A 405 -23.66 -60.58 -19.60
C THR A 405 -22.86 -61.81 -19.21
N ALA A 406 -21.63 -61.59 -18.72
CA ALA A 406 -20.76 -62.66 -18.26
C ALA A 406 -21.29 -63.40 -17.01
N TYR A 407 -21.92 -62.66 -16.10
CA TYR A 407 -22.60 -63.25 -14.93
C TYR A 407 -23.78 -64.14 -15.35
N GLN A 408 -24.63 -63.65 -16.26
CA GLN A 408 -25.74 -64.42 -16.83
C GLN A 408 -25.28 -65.71 -17.56
N ALA A 409 -24.17 -65.61 -18.32
CA ALA A 409 -23.57 -66.78 -18.98
C ALA A 409 -23.03 -67.77 -17.97
N ALA A 410 -22.38 -67.28 -16.89
CA ALA A 410 -21.87 -68.16 -15.82
C ALA A 410 -23.01 -68.82 -15.04
N LEU A 411 -24.14 -68.15 -14.80
CA LEU A 411 -25.34 -68.75 -14.23
C LEU A 411 -25.93 -69.89 -15.11
N LYS A 412 -25.99 -69.66 -16.43
CA LYS A 412 -26.43 -70.68 -17.38
C LYS A 412 -25.48 -71.92 -17.40
N SER A 413 -24.17 -71.67 -17.40
CA SER A 413 -23.17 -72.71 -17.36
C SER A 413 -23.27 -73.51 -16.03
N TYR A 414 -23.43 -72.81 -14.92
CA TYR A 414 -23.62 -73.45 -13.61
C TYR A 414 -24.89 -74.33 -13.60
N ALA A 415 -26.02 -73.84 -14.07
CA ALA A 415 -27.25 -74.61 -14.19
C ALA A 415 -27.12 -75.86 -15.09
N SER A 416 -26.32 -75.75 -16.17
CA SER A 416 -26.01 -76.85 -17.06
C SER A 416 -25.13 -77.95 -16.38
N ILE A 417 -24.12 -77.55 -15.57
CA ILE A 417 -23.31 -78.47 -14.76
C ILE A 417 -24.17 -79.19 -13.72
N GLN A 418 -25.09 -78.49 -13.04
CA GLN A 418 -26.03 -79.08 -12.11
C GLN A 418 -26.89 -80.15 -12.74
N LYS A 419 -27.45 -79.88 -13.92
CA LYS A 419 -28.26 -80.84 -14.66
C LYS A 419 -27.47 -82.08 -15.03
N LEU A 420 -26.25 -81.95 -15.50
CA LEU A 420 -25.36 -83.10 -15.83
C LEU A 420 -25.00 -83.96 -14.62
N SER A 421 -24.81 -83.31 -13.45
CA SER A 421 -24.52 -84.03 -12.18
C SER A 421 -25.75 -84.81 -11.69
N LEU A 422 -27.00 -84.24 -11.86
CA LEU A 422 -28.24 -84.91 -11.48
C LEU A 422 -28.56 -86.10 -12.32
N PHE A 423 -28.30 -85.99 -13.67
CA PHE A 423 -28.53 -87.10 -14.57
C PHE A 423 -27.53 -88.27 -14.37
N SER A 424 -26.29 -87.94 -13.96
CA SER A 424 -25.27 -88.94 -13.64
C SER A 424 -25.50 -89.61 -12.28
N PHE A 425 -26.42 -89.13 -11.47
CA PHE A 425 -26.79 -89.72 -10.17
C PHE A 425 -28.01 -90.61 -10.31
N ILE A 426 -28.89 -90.46 -11.28
CA ILE A 426 -30.13 -91.22 -11.52
C ILE A 426 -29.93 -92.30 -12.58
N SER A 427 -28.87 -92.38 -13.31
CA SER A 427 -28.42 -93.38 -14.22
C SER A 427 -27.31 -94.22 -13.57
#